data_f8cad5b21defdd99966bc532d2e2089a
#
_entry.id   f8cad5b21defdd99966bc532d2e2089a
#
_cell.length_a   1.000
_cell.length_b   1.000
_cell.length_c   1.000
_cell.angle_alpha   90.00
_cell.angle_beta   90.00
_cell.angle_gamma   90.00
#
_symmetry.space_group_name_H-M   'P 1'
#
loop_
_entity.id
_entity.type
_entity.pdbx_description
1 polymer ?
#
loop_
_entity_poly.entity_id
_entity_poly.type
_entity_poly.pdbx_seq_one_letter_code
_entity_poly.pdbx_strand_id
1 'polypeptide(L)' 'MSTGITSTIRLAIRTLPENFDRGRIASVIETIEQELYEGGVYASATADSFTIEITVRTDQLLDTAKTLTELELI' A
#
# COMPACT_ATOMS: atom_id res chain seq x y z
N MET A 1 2.11 5.79 -25.83
CA MET A 1 2.13 5.30 -25.00
C MET A 1 1.52 5.61 -23.87
N SER A 2 0.60 5.30 -23.50
CA SER A 2 -0.02 5.65 -22.35
C SER A 2 0.46 4.84 -21.23
N THR A 3 0.83 5.47 -20.22
CA THR A 3 1.25 4.75 -19.07
C THR A 3 0.54 5.27 -17.86
N GLY A 4 -0.51 6.01 -18.06
CA GLY A 4 -1.12 6.73 -16.97
C GLY A 4 -2.19 5.99 -16.20
N ILE A 5 -2.49 4.74 -16.56
CA ILE A 5 -3.56 4.02 -15.88
C ILE A 5 -3.06 3.55 -14.53
N THR A 6 -3.73 4.01 -13.49
CA THR A 6 -3.40 3.62 -12.13
C THR A 6 -4.62 3.03 -11.45
N SER A 7 -4.35 2.29 -10.38
CA SER A 7 -5.39 1.70 -9.55
C SER A 7 -5.12 2.06 -8.11
N THR A 8 -6.16 2.21 -7.33
CA THR A 8 -6.05 2.56 -5.92
C THR A 8 -6.61 1.43 -5.08
N ILE A 9 -5.84 1.04 -4.06
CA ILE A 9 -6.25 0.04 -3.09
C ILE A 9 -6.47 0.77 -1.78
N ARG A 10 -7.59 0.52 -1.12
CA ARG A 10 -7.90 1.16 0.15
C ARG A 10 -7.86 0.13 1.26
N LEU A 11 -7.16 0.48 2.34
CA LEU A 11 -7.04 -0.37 3.51
C LEU A 11 -7.63 0.38 4.71
N ALA A 12 -8.47 -0.30 5.47
CA ALA A 12 -9.01 0.31 6.70
C ALA A 12 -7.94 0.28 7.78
N ILE A 13 -7.68 1.41 8.40
CA ILE A 13 -6.65 1.48 9.44
C ILE A 13 -6.99 0.56 10.60
N ARG A 14 -8.26 0.44 10.94
CA ARG A 14 -8.69 -0.40 12.08
C ARG A 14 -8.40 -1.89 11.87
N THR A 15 -8.16 -2.33 10.64
CA THR A 15 -7.92 -3.74 10.36
C THR A 15 -6.44 -4.05 10.14
N LEU A 16 -5.55 -3.10 10.40
CA LEU A 16 -4.12 -3.34 10.27
C LEU A 16 -3.67 -4.40 11.27
N PRO A 17 -2.73 -5.27 10.87
CA PRO A 17 -2.14 -6.23 11.80
C PRO A 17 -1.47 -5.53 12.98
N GLU A 18 -1.31 -6.24 14.08
CA GLU A 18 -0.76 -5.65 15.30
C GLU A 18 0.66 -5.14 15.15
N ASN A 19 1.41 -5.72 14.21
CA ASN A 19 2.78 -5.28 14.00
C ASN A 19 2.86 -3.91 13.29
N PHE A 20 1.73 -3.38 12.85
CA PHE A 20 1.67 -2.03 12.31
C PHE A 20 1.09 -1.11 13.37
N ASP A 21 1.78 -0.02 13.66
CA ASP A 21 1.38 0.90 14.73
C ASP A 21 0.34 1.88 14.20
N ARG A 22 -0.90 1.70 14.62
CA ARG A 22 -2.00 2.57 14.18
C ARG A 22 -1.84 4.01 14.66
N GLY A 23 -1.01 4.23 15.66
CA GLY A 23 -0.73 5.58 16.15
C GLY A 23 0.35 6.29 15.38
N ARG A 24 1.00 5.59 14.44
CA ARG A 24 2.11 6.16 13.66
C ARG A 24 1.91 5.86 12.20
N ILE A 25 0.84 6.39 11.64
CA ILE A 25 0.43 6.09 10.27
C ILE A 25 1.51 6.50 9.26
N ALA A 26 2.23 7.58 9.50
CA ALA A 26 3.31 7.96 8.59
C ALA A 26 4.36 6.87 8.47
N SER A 27 4.71 6.21 9.58
CA SER A 27 5.63 5.07 9.56
C SER A 27 5.04 3.88 8.83
N VAL A 28 3.75 3.63 9.00
CA VAL A 28 3.08 2.54 8.31
C VAL A 28 3.14 2.75 6.81
N ILE A 29 2.86 3.98 6.37
CA ILE A 29 2.92 4.32 4.94
C ILE A 29 4.32 4.12 4.40
N GLU A 30 5.34 4.57 5.12
CA GLU A 30 6.73 4.40 4.69
C GLU A 30 7.07 2.92 4.55
N THR A 31 6.64 2.10 5.50
CA THR A 31 6.90 0.67 5.45
C THR A 31 6.24 0.04 4.23
N ILE A 32 4.99 0.38 3.97
CA ILE A 32 4.27 -0.16 2.82
C ILE A 32 4.97 0.25 1.51
N GLU A 33 5.31 1.53 1.39
CA GLU A 33 5.98 2.01 0.18
C GLU A 33 7.33 1.33 0.00
N GLN A 34 8.08 1.16 1.08
CA GLN A 34 9.40 0.53 1.02
C GLN A 34 9.29 -0.93 0.60
N GLU A 35 8.35 -1.67 1.17
CA GLU A 35 8.17 -3.08 0.83
C GLU A 35 7.73 -3.24 -0.62
N LEU A 36 6.85 -2.37 -1.09
CA LEU A 36 6.43 -2.40 -2.48
C LEU A 36 7.60 -2.08 -3.41
N TYR A 37 8.40 -1.07 -3.05
CA TYR A 37 9.55 -0.71 -3.86
C TYR A 37 10.54 -1.87 -3.97
N GLU A 38 10.76 -2.58 -2.87
CA GLU A 38 11.66 -3.74 -2.87
C GLU A 38 11.11 -4.87 -3.73
N GLY A 39 9.81 -4.94 -3.89
CA GLY A 39 9.16 -5.89 -4.78
C GLY A 39 9.05 -5.42 -6.21
N GLY A 40 9.64 -4.28 -6.54
CA GLY A 40 9.62 -3.76 -7.90
C GLY A 40 8.42 -2.89 -8.23
N VAL A 41 7.65 -2.48 -7.23
CA VAL A 41 6.44 -1.69 -7.45
C VAL A 41 6.67 -0.26 -6.97
N TYR A 42 6.42 0.71 -7.85
CA TYR A 42 6.47 2.11 -7.47
C TYR A 42 5.08 2.55 -7.07
N ALA A 43 4.87 2.73 -5.79
CA ALA A 43 3.56 3.05 -5.24
C ALA A 43 3.60 4.40 -4.53
N SER A 44 2.45 5.04 -4.48
CA SER A 44 2.26 6.25 -3.70
C SER A 44 1.17 5.96 -2.68
N ALA A 45 1.44 6.23 -1.42
CA ALA A 45 0.48 5.95 -0.37
C ALA A 45 0.16 7.20 0.42
N THR A 46 -1.13 7.38 0.71
CA THR A 46 -1.60 8.48 1.55
C THR A 46 -2.61 7.92 2.54
N ALA A 47 -2.94 8.69 3.54
CA ALA A 47 -3.91 8.25 4.53
C ALA A 47 -4.74 9.41 5.04
N ASP A 48 -5.96 9.11 5.42
CA ASP A 48 -6.78 10.02 6.22
C ASP A 48 -6.97 9.38 7.61
N SER A 49 -7.99 9.80 8.34
CA SER A 49 -8.21 9.32 9.71
C SER A 49 -8.63 7.85 9.77
N PHE A 50 -9.13 7.29 8.68
CA PHE A 50 -9.73 5.97 8.70
C PHE A 50 -9.15 5.00 7.69
N THR A 51 -8.48 5.49 6.64
CA THR A 51 -8.15 4.70 5.48
C THR A 51 -6.76 5.05 4.96
N ILE A 52 -6.03 4.03 4.52
CA ILE A 52 -4.80 4.21 3.76
C ILE A 52 -5.12 3.92 2.31
N GLU A 53 -4.72 4.82 1.41
CA GLU A 53 -4.90 4.62 -0.03
C GLU A 53 -3.55 4.40 -0.67
N ILE A 54 -3.42 3.32 -1.42
CA ILE A 54 -2.19 2.97 -2.14
C ILE A 54 -2.50 3.05 -3.62
N THR A 55 -1.79 3.90 -4.33
CA THR A 55 -1.97 4.06 -5.79
C THR A 55 -0.77 3.45 -6.50
N VAL A 56 -1.05 2.56 -7.43
CA VAL A 56 -0.03 1.88 -8.22
C VAL A 56 -0.45 1.88 -9.68
N ARG A 57 0.50 1.60 -10.57
CA ARG A 57 0.13 1.35 -11.96
C ARG A 57 -0.70 0.08 -12.02
N THR A 58 -1.73 0.11 -12.85
CA THR A 58 -2.63 -1.04 -12.95
C THR A 58 -1.90 -2.31 -13.38
N ASP A 59 -0.86 -2.19 -14.22
CA ASP A 59 -0.10 -3.35 -14.65
C ASP A 59 0.80 -3.92 -13.56
N GLN A 60 0.86 -3.27 -12.38
CA GLN A 60 1.61 -3.78 -11.23
C GLN A 60 0.70 -4.30 -10.13
N LEU A 61 -0.60 -4.45 -10.41
CA LEU A 61 -1.54 -4.89 -9.36
C LEU A 61 -1.22 -6.27 -8.82
N LEU A 62 -0.79 -7.21 -9.65
CA LEU A 62 -0.47 -8.56 -9.15
C LEU A 62 0.70 -8.53 -8.20
N ASP A 63 1.76 -7.79 -8.53
CA ASP A 63 2.91 -7.69 -7.66
C ASP A 63 2.55 -6.95 -6.38
N THR A 64 1.69 -5.93 -6.49
CA THR A 64 1.21 -5.20 -5.33
C THR A 64 0.42 -6.12 -4.40
N ALA A 65 -0.50 -6.90 -4.96
CA ALA A 65 -1.31 -7.81 -4.16
C ALA A 65 -0.44 -8.85 -3.46
N LYS A 66 0.59 -9.34 -4.14
CA LYS A 66 1.50 -10.31 -3.54
C LYS A 66 2.21 -9.72 -2.33
N THR A 67 2.73 -8.51 -2.46
CA THR A 67 3.43 -7.86 -1.34
C THR A 67 2.48 -7.57 -0.20
N LEU A 68 1.29 -7.06 -0.49
CA LEU A 68 0.32 -6.75 0.56
C LEU A 68 -0.15 -8.01 1.28
N THR A 69 -0.24 -9.12 0.56
CA THR A 69 -0.58 -10.40 1.18
C THR A 69 0.54 -10.87 2.10
N GLU A 70 1.79 -10.69 1.69
CA GLU A 70 2.93 -11.06 2.52
C GLU A 70 2.99 -10.22 3.79
N LEU A 71 2.53 -8.98 3.72
CA LEU A 71 2.46 -8.10 4.89
C LEU A 71 1.19 -8.33 5.71
N GLU A 72 0.34 -9.23 5.26
CA GLU A 72 -0.94 -9.55 5.91
C GLU A 72 -1.90 -8.36 5.92
N LEU A 73 -1.79 -7.50 4.92
CA LEU A 73 -2.67 -6.34 4.80
C LEU A 73 -3.92 -6.65 3.99
N ILE A 74 -3.88 -7.70 3.22
CA ILE A 74 -5.06 -8.17 2.48
C ILE A 74 -5.15 -9.67 2.55
#